data_5158f58dd9c6deae7a92fbc76266fc42
#
_entry.id   5158f58dd9c6deae7a92fbc76266fc42
#
_cell.length_a   1.000
_cell.length_b   1.000
_cell.length_c   1.000
_cell.angle_alpha   90.00
_cell.angle_beta   90.00
_cell.angle_gamma   90.00
#
_symmetry.space_group_name_H-M   'P 1'
#
loop_
_entity.id
_entity.type
_entity.pdbx_description
1 polymer ?
#
loop_
_entity_poly.entity_id
_entity_poly.type
_entity_poly.pdbx_seq_one_letter_code
_entity_poly.pdbx_strand_id
1 'polypeptide(L)'
;MRRTTPLFLILVACSGAQPSTPAPGGSLLAQERPLPPPGYGTLRQDDIAVRIQTANLQLQLLPLDEEVLRLLAPDAYRSLSVLRDARDSEVQAAIEQARVRDPRLMFVTIYGKQPQVRFDPEQLFIASGNVFYRPLAIVPLSPGWSEQRVSPREQASAIYLFEPAIRLFEPFDVQFAGTTSGQWGQSVRRLEDERARVLARWRADNPDSLPPH
;
A
#
# COMPACT_ATOMS: atom_id res chain seq x y z
N MET A 1 -27.22 80.93 -32.90
CA MET A 1 -26.94 79.52 -32.84
C MET A 1 -26.01 79.25 -31.65
N ARG A 2 -26.54 78.87 -30.48
CA ARG A 2 -25.75 78.63 -29.30
C ARG A 2 -25.80 77.12 -29.02
N ARG A 3 -24.63 76.48 -29.05
CA ARG A 3 -24.47 75.07 -28.70
C ARG A 3 -24.10 74.96 -27.22
N THR A 4 -24.98 74.40 -26.40
CA THR A 4 -24.78 74.04 -25.00
C THR A 4 -24.25 72.64 -24.96
N THR A 5 -23.04 72.44 -24.36
CA THR A 5 -22.38 71.17 -24.11
C THR A 5 -22.73 70.77 -22.70
N PRO A 6 -23.27 69.60 -22.43
CA PRO A 6 -23.42 69.09 -21.06
C PRO A 6 -22.13 68.45 -20.55
N LEU A 7 -21.72 68.84 -19.35
CA LEU A 7 -20.61 68.32 -18.57
C LEU A 7 -21.02 67.00 -17.91
N PHE A 8 -20.42 65.88 -18.35
CA PHE A 8 -20.63 64.59 -17.71
C PHE A 8 -19.63 64.44 -16.56
N LEU A 9 -20.19 64.36 -15.34
CA LEU A 9 -19.43 64.07 -14.13
C LEU A 9 -19.27 62.55 -14.03
N ILE A 10 -18.04 62.02 -14.24
CA ILE A 10 -17.73 60.58 -14.03
C ILE A 10 -17.36 60.39 -12.57
N LEU A 11 -18.25 59.74 -11.82
CA LEU A 11 -17.98 59.22 -10.50
C LEU A 11 -17.15 57.92 -10.63
N VAL A 12 -15.86 58.01 -10.31
CA VAL A 12 -15.00 56.81 -10.19
C VAL A 12 -15.26 56.18 -8.83
N ALA A 13 -16.02 55.09 -8.83
CA ALA A 13 -16.15 54.24 -7.67
C ALA A 13 -14.89 53.38 -7.54
N CYS A 14 -14.03 53.72 -6.56
CA CYS A 14 -12.94 52.83 -6.14
C CYS A 14 -13.53 51.60 -5.42
N SER A 15 -13.74 50.51 -6.18
CA SER A 15 -13.96 49.19 -5.58
C SER A 15 -12.64 48.72 -4.95
N GLY A 16 -12.55 48.83 -3.63
CA GLY A 16 -11.46 48.23 -2.86
C GLY A 16 -11.46 46.72 -3.03
N ALA A 17 -10.51 46.23 -3.84
CA ALA A 17 -10.21 44.80 -3.84
C ALA A 17 -9.65 44.41 -2.48
N GLN A 18 -10.43 43.72 -1.67
CA GLN A 18 -9.93 43.07 -0.47
C GLN A 18 -8.92 41.99 -0.94
N PRO A 19 -7.70 41.99 -0.39
CA PRO A 19 -6.79 40.88 -0.62
C PRO A 19 -7.44 39.64 -0.03
N SER A 20 -7.84 38.69 -0.90
CA SER A 20 -8.23 37.35 -0.51
C SER A 20 -7.04 36.73 0.20
N THR A 21 -7.10 36.67 1.52
CA THR A 21 -6.18 35.87 2.31
C THR A 21 -6.31 34.44 1.76
N PRO A 22 -5.24 33.84 1.21
CA PRO A 22 -5.31 32.41 0.87
C PRO A 22 -5.61 31.69 2.16
N ALA A 23 -6.75 30.99 2.21
CA ALA A 23 -7.02 30.01 3.24
C ALA A 23 -5.75 29.16 3.37
N PRO A 24 -5.27 28.88 4.60
CA PRO A 24 -4.19 27.94 4.75
C PRO A 24 -4.71 26.63 4.22
N GLY A 25 -4.36 26.34 2.95
CA GLY A 25 -4.44 25.01 2.39
C GLY A 25 -3.56 24.16 3.27
N GLY A 26 -4.15 23.63 4.32
CA GLY A 26 -3.52 22.62 5.14
C GLY A 26 -3.14 21.50 4.18
N SER A 27 -1.88 21.51 3.74
CA SER A 27 -1.21 20.28 3.42
C SER A 27 -1.40 19.46 4.69
N LEU A 28 -2.41 18.59 4.66
CA LEU A 28 -2.47 17.46 5.55
C LEU A 28 -1.26 16.63 5.14
N LEU A 29 -0.07 17.08 5.61
CA LEU A 29 1.08 16.22 5.75
C LEU A 29 0.49 14.97 6.36
N ALA A 30 0.53 13.88 5.63
CA ALA A 30 0.13 12.58 6.13
C ALA A 30 0.82 12.49 7.49
N GLN A 31 0.04 12.58 8.57
CA GLN A 31 0.59 12.44 9.91
C GLN A 31 1.26 11.08 9.89
N GLU A 32 2.59 11.08 9.90
CA GLU A 32 3.36 9.85 9.99
C GLU A 32 2.83 9.14 11.22
N ARG A 33 2.07 8.07 10.97
CA ARG A 33 1.51 7.28 12.06
C ARG A 33 2.68 6.64 12.78
N PRO A 34 2.80 6.79 14.11
CA PRO A 34 3.89 6.16 14.83
C PRO A 34 3.86 4.65 14.57
N LEU A 35 5.02 4.08 14.28
CA LEU A 35 5.13 2.64 14.03
C LEU A 35 4.71 1.86 15.28
N PRO A 36 3.92 0.79 15.15
CA PRO A 36 3.64 -0.09 16.28
C PRO A 36 4.95 -0.69 16.81
N PRO A 37 5.14 -0.82 18.13
CA PRO A 37 6.29 -1.50 18.68
C PRO A 37 6.31 -2.97 18.25
N PRO A 38 7.48 -3.53 17.87
CA PRO A 38 7.58 -4.91 17.42
C PRO A 38 7.33 -5.89 18.59
N GLY A 39 6.79 -7.07 18.26
CA GLY A 39 6.61 -8.15 19.22
C GLY A 39 5.29 -8.14 19.99
N TYR A 40 4.46 -7.13 19.86
CA TYR A 40 3.14 -7.01 20.51
C TYR A 40 1.97 -7.43 19.62
N GLY A 41 2.19 -7.65 18.33
CA GLY A 41 1.17 -8.06 17.37
C GLY A 41 0.69 -9.51 17.61
N THR A 42 -0.54 -9.80 17.21
CA THR A 42 -1.15 -11.14 17.35
C THR A 42 -1.78 -11.65 16.07
N LEU A 43 -1.82 -10.85 15.00
CA LEU A 43 -2.40 -11.29 13.74
C LEU A 43 -1.55 -12.38 13.08
N ARG A 44 -2.22 -13.31 12.42
CA ARG A 44 -1.58 -14.31 11.57
C ARG A 44 -1.48 -13.77 10.14
N GLN A 45 -0.56 -14.30 9.34
CA GLN A 45 -0.46 -13.96 7.92
C GLN A 45 -1.81 -14.13 7.20
N ASP A 46 -2.54 -15.17 7.54
CA ASP A 46 -3.85 -15.48 6.97
C ASP A 46 -4.94 -14.44 7.26
N ASP A 47 -4.79 -13.70 8.35
CA ASP A 47 -5.77 -12.67 8.75
C ASP A 47 -5.70 -11.43 7.86
N ILE A 48 -4.55 -11.21 7.21
CA ILE A 48 -4.28 -10.03 6.37
C ILE A 48 -3.99 -10.38 4.90
N ALA A 49 -3.88 -11.66 4.56
CA ALA A 49 -3.61 -12.07 3.19
C ALA A 49 -4.83 -11.85 2.29
N VAL A 50 -4.62 -11.19 1.16
CA VAL A 50 -5.60 -11.16 0.07
C VAL A 50 -5.47 -12.43 -0.76
N ARG A 51 -6.57 -13.13 -0.97
CA ARG A 51 -6.61 -14.35 -1.77
C ARG A 51 -7.47 -14.15 -3.00
N ILE A 52 -6.94 -14.62 -4.12
CA ILE A 52 -7.66 -14.70 -5.39
C ILE A 52 -7.65 -16.15 -5.85
N GLN A 53 -8.81 -16.66 -6.18
CA GLN A 53 -8.96 -18.00 -6.72
C GLN A 53 -9.51 -17.94 -8.14
N THR A 54 -8.76 -18.49 -9.07
CA THR A 54 -9.22 -18.76 -10.44
C THR A 54 -9.55 -20.24 -10.60
N ALA A 55 -9.96 -20.66 -11.78
CA ALA A 55 -10.20 -22.09 -12.07
C ALA A 55 -8.94 -22.94 -11.81
N ASN A 56 -7.75 -22.44 -12.18
CA ASN A 56 -6.53 -23.22 -12.22
C ASN A 56 -5.46 -22.80 -11.21
N LEU A 57 -5.59 -21.62 -10.63
CA LEU A 57 -4.59 -21.00 -9.74
C LEU A 57 -5.24 -20.45 -8.46
N GLN A 58 -4.43 -20.37 -7.43
CA GLN A 58 -4.70 -19.53 -6.26
C GLN A 58 -3.52 -18.58 -6.09
N LEU A 59 -3.82 -17.29 -5.95
CA LEU A 59 -2.85 -16.27 -5.61
C LEU A 59 -3.09 -15.82 -4.17
N GLN A 60 -2.01 -15.59 -3.43
CA GLN A 60 -2.00 -14.94 -2.13
C GLN A 60 -1.07 -13.73 -2.19
N LEU A 61 -1.55 -12.59 -1.72
CA LEU A 61 -0.80 -11.33 -1.65
C LEU A 61 -0.76 -10.84 -0.21
N LEU A 62 0.42 -10.38 0.23
CA LEU A 62 0.70 -9.95 1.60
C LEU A 62 1.63 -8.72 1.57
N PRO A 63 1.27 -7.58 2.17
CA PRO A 63 2.20 -6.46 2.29
C PRO A 63 3.41 -6.80 3.18
N LEU A 64 4.60 -6.35 2.78
CA LEU A 64 5.84 -6.47 3.54
C LEU A 64 6.25 -5.16 4.23
N ASP A 65 5.34 -4.23 4.32
CA ASP A 65 5.55 -2.96 4.99
C ASP A 65 5.67 -3.14 6.51
N GLU A 66 6.61 -2.43 7.11
CA GLU A 66 6.89 -2.53 8.54
C GLU A 66 5.67 -2.18 9.42
N GLU A 67 4.85 -1.20 8.97
CA GLU A 67 3.61 -0.82 9.66
C GLU A 67 2.62 -1.99 9.80
N VAL A 68 2.60 -2.88 8.82
CA VAL A 68 1.73 -4.06 8.79
C VAL A 68 2.41 -5.24 9.49
N LEU A 69 3.70 -5.46 9.22
CA LEU A 69 4.44 -6.59 9.78
C LEU A 69 4.48 -6.56 11.31
N ARG A 70 4.60 -5.38 11.95
CA ARG A 70 4.63 -5.24 13.41
C ARG A 70 3.31 -5.56 14.10
N LEU A 71 2.23 -5.69 13.36
CA LEU A 71 0.92 -6.13 13.88
C LEU A 71 0.76 -7.66 13.85
N LEU A 72 1.69 -8.36 13.21
CA LEU A 72 1.68 -9.83 13.17
C LEU A 72 2.24 -10.42 14.46
N ALA A 73 1.85 -11.66 14.73
CA ALA A 73 2.44 -12.47 15.78
C ALA A 73 3.96 -12.60 15.60
N PRO A 74 4.75 -12.70 16.68
CA PRO A 74 6.21 -12.61 16.63
C PRO A 74 6.89 -13.60 15.68
N ASP A 75 6.33 -14.80 15.52
CA ASP A 75 6.82 -15.83 14.60
C ASP A 75 6.57 -15.44 13.13
N ALA A 76 5.37 -14.95 12.83
CA ALA A 76 5.00 -14.47 11.50
C ALA A 76 5.79 -13.21 11.11
N TYR A 77 5.93 -12.25 12.03
CA TYR A 77 6.79 -11.08 11.86
C TYR A 77 8.22 -11.47 11.51
N ARG A 78 8.82 -12.35 12.32
CA ARG A 78 10.21 -12.80 12.12
C ARG A 78 10.37 -13.50 10.77
N SER A 79 9.45 -14.39 10.42
CA SER A 79 9.51 -15.13 9.15
C SER A 79 9.51 -14.19 7.93
N LEU A 80 8.61 -13.19 7.90
CA LEU A 80 8.50 -12.26 6.79
C LEU A 80 9.62 -11.22 6.77
N SER A 81 10.11 -10.78 7.94
CA SER A 81 11.26 -9.88 8.03
C SER A 81 12.53 -10.58 7.52
N VAL A 82 12.78 -11.82 7.93
CA VAL A 82 13.92 -12.60 7.42
C VAL A 82 13.83 -12.81 5.90
N LEU A 83 12.63 -13.09 5.37
CA LEU A 83 12.44 -13.22 3.92
C LEU A 83 12.74 -11.92 3.20
N ARG A 84 12.25 -10.78 3.68
CA ARG A 84 12.51 -9.46 3.11
C ARG A 84 14.00 -9.12 3.16
N ASP A 85 14.62 -9.28 4.33
CA ASP A 85 16.01 -8.92 4.58
C ASP A 85 16.97 -9.81 3.78
N ALA A 86 16.64 -11.09 3.57
CA ALA A 86 17.42 -12.02 2.75
C ALA A 86 17.40 -11.64 1.24
N ARG A 87 16.53 -10.74 0.83
CA ARG A 87 16.39 -10.27 -0.56
C ARG A 87 16.59 -8.76 -0.71
N ASP A 88 17.14 -8.13 0.32
CA ASP A 88 17.31 -6.68 0.34
C ASP A 88 18.13 -6.19 -0.85
N SER A 89 19.23 -6.85 -1.19
CA SER A 89 20.10 -6.45 -2.32
C SER A 89 19.36 -6.49 -3.66
N GLU A 90 18.55 -7.53 -3.92
CA GLU A 90 17.77 -7.65 -5.15
C GLU A 90 16.62 -6.64 -5.19
N VAL A 91 16.01 -6.39 -4.04
CA VAL A 91 14.95 -5.38 -3.90
C VAL A 91 15.52 -3.98 -4.12
N GLN A 92 16.66 -3.63 -3.53
CA GLN A 92 17.32 -2.35 -3.72
C GLN A 92 17.72 -2.12 -5.19
N ALA A 93 18.29 -3.13 -5.85
CA ALA A 93 18.61 -3.05 -7.27
C ALA A 93 17.35 -2.80 -8.13
N ALA A 94 16.22 -3.45 -7.79
CA ALA A 94 14.95 -3.24 -8.48
C ALA A 94 14.38 -1.83 -8.22
N ILE A 95 14.52 -1.28 -7.01
CA ILE A 95 14.13 0.09 -6.64
C ILE A 95 14.93 1.11 -7.47
N GLU A 96 16.24 0.94 -7.56
CA GLU A 96 17.12 1.81 -8.35
C GLU A 96 16.76 1.75 -9.83
N GLN A 97 16.54 0.56 -10.38
CA GLN A 97 16.15 0.37 -11.78
C GLN A 97 14.79 1.01 -12.09
N ALA A 98 13.82 0.85 -11.20
CA ALA A 98 12.49 1.44 -11.32
C ALA A 98 12.49 2.96 -11.05
N ARG A 99 13.57 3.52 -10.48
CA ARG A 99 13.71 4.93 -10.09
C ARG A 99 12.57 5.40 -9.16
N VAL A 100 12.13 4.53 -8.28
CA VAL A 100 11.07 4.81 -7.30
C VAL A 100 11.69 5.00 -5.92
N ARG A 101 11.05 5.85 -5.10
CA ARG A 101 11.41 6.01 -3.67
C ARG A 101 10.32 5.36 -2.83
N ASP A 102 10.73 4.62 -1.80
CA ASP A 102 9.86 4.00 -0.80
C ASP A 102 8.68 3.22 -1.42
N PRO A 103 8.91 2.29 -2.37
CA PRO A 103 7.84 1.52 -2.99
C PRO A 103 7.14 0.65 -1.96
N ARG A 104 5.86 0.33 -2.20
CA ARG A 104 5.14 -0.67 -1.44
C ARG A 104 5.59 -2.06 -1.87
N LEU A 105 6.08 -2.83 -0.91
CA LEU A 105 6.51 -4.20 -1.15
C LEU A 105 5.37 -5.17 -0.86
N MET A 106 5.06 -6.04 -1.82
CA MET A 106 4.03 -7.07 -1.68
C MET A 106 4.64 -8.44 -1.92
N PHE A 107 4.52 -9.32 -0.95
CA PHE A 107 4.87 -10.72 -1.13
C PHE A 107 3.72 -11.43 -1.82
N VAL A 108 4.00 -12.04 -2.96
CA VAL A 108 3.02 -12.75 -3.77
C VAL A 108 3.41 -14.22 -3.87
N THR A 109 2.44 -15.10 -3.63
CA THR A 109 2.60 -16.54 -3.79
C THR A 109 1.48 -17.06 -4.69
N ILE A 110 1.83 -17.88 -5.68
CA ILE A 110 0.92 -18.53 -6.60
C ILE A 110 0.99 -20.04 -6.40
N TYR A 111 -0.16 -20.67 -6.27
CA TYR A 111 -0.33 -22.11 -6.13
C TYR A 111 -1.07 -22.66 -7.34
N GLY A 112 -0.59 -23.76 -7.89
CA GLY A 112 -1.26 -24.49 -8.98
C GLY A 112 -2.35 -25.40 -8.44
N LYS A 113 -3.51 -25.42 -9.09
CA LYS A 113 -4.58 -26.39 -8.86
C LYS A 113 -4.55 -27.57 -9.84
N GLN A 114 -3.83 -27.39 -10.96
CA GLN A 114 -3.64 -28.37 -12.02
C GLN A 114 -2.16 -28.47 -12.38
N PRO A 115 -1.71 -29.57 -13.01
CA PRO A 115 -0.32 -29.73 -13.43
C PRO A 115 0.09 -28.69 -14.47
N GLN A 116 1.31 -28.14 -14.32
CA GLN A 116 1.96 -27.27 -15.31
C GLN A 116 1.13 -26.03 -15.71
N VAL A 117 0.37 -25.47 -14.78
CA VAL A 117 -0.40 -24.24 -15.05
C VAL A 117 0.53 -23.07 -15.28
N ARG A 118 0.32 -22.37 -16.38
CA ARG A 118 1.03 -21.11 -16.66
C ARG A 118 0.32 -19.94 -15.99
N PHE A 119 1.10 -18.97 -15.56
CA PHE A 119 0.61 -17.68 -15.08
C PHE A 119 1.43 -16.55 -15.69
N ASP A 120 0.81 -15.39 -15.79
CA ASP A 120 1.46 -14.17 -16.24
C ASP A 120 1.61 -13.23 -15.02
N PRO A 121 2.86 -13.00 -14.56
CA PRO A 121 3.12 -12.12 -13.41
C PRO A 121 2.62 -10.68 -13.59
N GLU A 122 2.55 -10.20 -14.83
CA GLU A 122 2.16 -8.82 -15.14
C GLU A 122 0.65 -8.60 -15.07
N GLN A 123 -0.15 -9.67 -14.93
CA GLN A 123 -1.61 -9.57 -14.78
C GLN A 123 -2.07 -9.25 -13.36
N LEU A 124 -1.15 -8.98 -12.45
CA LEU A 124 -1.46 -8.53 -11.09
C LEU A 124 -1.55 -7.01 -11.05
N PHE A 125 -2.68 -6.49 -10.59
CA PHE A 125 -2.94 -5.07 -10.42
C PHE A 125 -3.52 -4.79 -9.04
N ILE A 126 -3.27 -3.59 -8.52
CA ILE A 126 -3.96 -3.05 -7.35
C ILE A 126 -4.80 -1.86 -7.82
N ALA A 127 -6.09 -1.87 -7.47
CA ALA A 127 -6.99 -0.76 -7.71
C ALA A 127 -7.32 -0.06 -6.38
N SER A 128 -6.95 1.21 -6.26
CA SER A 128 -7.25 2.04 -5.09
C SER A 128 -7.89 3.35 -5.54
N GLY A 129 -9.10 3.63 -5.06
CA GLY A 129 -9.94 4.68 -5.62
C GLY A 129 -10.22 4.41 -7.09
N ASN A 130 -9.92 5.40 -7.95
CA ASN A 130 -10.09 5.27 -9.41
C ASN A 130 -8.74 5.04 -10.14
N VAL A 131 -7.71 4.61 -9.43
CA VAL A 131 -6.36 4.42 -9.99
C VAL A 131 -6.00 2.94 -9.98
N PHE A 132 -5.47 2.48 -11.12
CA PHE A 132 -4.92 1.14 -11.28
C PHE A 132 -3.40 1.19 -11.22
N TYR A 133 -2.83 0.48 -10.27
CA TYR A 133 -1.40 0.37 -10.06
C TYR A 133 -0.88 -0.94 -10.63
N ARG A 134 0.06 -0.84 -11.55
CA ARG A 134 0.84 -1.99 -12.05
C ARG A 134 2.09 -2.17 -11.22
N PRO A 135 2.64 -3.37 -11.17
CA PRO A 135 3.95 -3.55 -10.53
C PRO A 135 5.02 -2.76 -11.29
N LEU A 136 5.85 -2.03 -10.55
CA LEU A 136 7.01 -1.29 -11.06
C LEU A 136 8.18 -2.23 -11.32
N ALA A 137 8.31 -3.26 -10.49
CA ALA A 137 9.28 -4.32 -10.64
C ALA A 137 8.81 -5.58 -9.92
N ILE A 138 9.37 -6.72 -10.29
CA ILE A 138 9.10 -8.04 -9.71
C ILE A 138 10.44 -8.70 -9.41
N VAL A 139 10.66 -9.10 -8.16
CA VAL A 139 11.83 -9.84 -7.72
C VAL A 139 11.45 -11.30 -7.48
N PRO A 140 11.82 -12.23 -8.37
CA PRO A 140 11.52 -13.65 -8.21
C PRO A 140 12.21 -14.24 -6.98
N LEU A 141 11.50 -15.09 -6.23
CA LEU A 141 12.01 -15.77 -5.04
C LEU A 141 12.16 -17.29 -5.23
N SER A 142 11.42 -17.84 -6.20
CA SER A 142 11.44 -19.28 -6.47
C SER A 142 11.71 -19.57 -7.93
N PRO A 143 12.32 -20.74 -8.27
CA PRO A 143 12.57 -21.13 -9.65
C PRO A 143 11.30 -21.17 -10.53
N GLY A 144 10.19 -21.68 -9.99
CA GLY A 144 8.91 -21.75 -10.71
C GLY A 144 8.37 -20.39 -11.14
N TRP A 145 8.83 -19.30 -10.50
CA TRP A 145 8.49 -17.95 -10.94
C TRP A 145 9.11 -17.60 -12.30
N SER A 146 10.39 -17.90 -12.47
CA SER A 146 11.11 -17.61 -13.72
C SER A 146 10.55 -18.44 -14.89
N GLU A 147 10.03 -19.64 -14.59
CA GLU A 147 9.40 -20.51 -15.59
C GLU A 147 7.94 -20.11 -15.88
N GLN A 148 7.34 -19.25 -15.04
CA GLN A 148 5.93 -18.86 -15.08
C GLN A 148 4.98 -20.07 -15.10
N ARG A 149 5.35 -21.10 -14.34
CA ARG A 149 4.61 -22.37 -14.22
C ARG A 149 4.58 -22.84 -12.78
N VAL A 150 3.48 -23.49 -12.44
CA VAL A 150 3.30 -24.09 -11.13
C VAL A 150 2.39 -25.31 -11.23
N SER A 151 2.70 -26.36 -10.48
CA SER A 151 1.90 -27.60 -10.37
C SER A 151 1.24 -27.71 -9.01
N PRO A 152 0.31 -28.66 -8.79
CA PRO A 152 -0.26 -28.92 -7.48
C PRO A 152 0.82 -29.25 -6.45
N ARG A 153 0.69 -28.71 -5.23
CA ARG A 153 1.65 -28.78 -4.11
C ARG A 153 2.95 -27.99 -4.34
N GLU A 154 3.11 -27.32 -5.47
CA GLU A 154 4.18 -26.39 -5.74
C GLU A 154 3.69 -24.96 -5.53
N GLN A 155 4.62 -24.07 -5.23
CA GLN A 155 4.37 -22.63 -5.16
C GLN A 155 5.43 -21.86 -5.94
N ALA A 156 4.99 -20.82 -6.60
CA ALA A 156 5.85 -19.80 -7.14
C ALA A 156 5.70 -18.54 -6.32
N SER A 157 6.80 -17.89 -5.94
CA SER A 157 6.77 -16.69 -5.11
C SER A 157 7.69 -15.59 -5.62
N ALA A 158 7.29 -14.34 -5.37
CA ALA A 158 8.05 -13.14 -5.71
C ALA A 158 7.72 -11.98 -4.77
N ILE A 159 8.59 -10.99 -4.74
CA ILE A 159 8.29 -9.67 -4.16
C ILE A 159 7.96 -8.72 -5.31
N TYR A 160 6.81 -8.08 -5.20
CA TYR A 160 6.34 -7.05 -6.11
C TYR A 160 6.58 -5.67 -5.53
N LEU A 161 7.07 -4.77 -6.35
CA LEU A 161 7.23 -3.37 -6.02
C LEU A 161 6.08 -2.59 -6.66
N PHE A 162 5.36 -1.83 -5.85
CA PHE A 162 4.30 -0.94 -6.32
C PHE A 162 4.59 0.50 -5.93
N GLU A 163 3.82 1.41 -6.49
CA GLU A 163 3.92 2.83 -6.16
C GLU A 163 3.63 3.13 -4.69
N PRO A 164 4.33 4.08 -4.08
CA PRO A 164 4.13 4.49 -2.68
C PRO A 164 2.75 5.12 -2.44
N ALA A 165 2.05 5.54 -3.49
CA ALA A 165 0.71 6.10 -3.42
C ALA A 165 -0.35 5.11 -2.92
N ILE A 166 -0.08 3.79 -2.95
CA ILE A 166 -0.97 2.77 -2.37
C ILE A 166 -0.92 2.89 -0.85
N ARG A 167 -2.06 3.21 -0.25
CA ARG A 167 -2.21 3.35 1.20
C ARG A 167 -2.71 2.05 1.81
N LEU A 168 -1.86 1.41 2.62
CA LEU A 168 -2.16 0.09 3.20
C LEU A 168 -3.28 0.11 4.24
N PHE A 169 -3.54 1.26 4.86
CA PHE A 169 -4.65 1.43 5.81
C PHE A 169 -5.92 2.03 5.17
N GLU A 170 -6.00 1.96 3.85
CA GLU A 170 -7.21 2.26 3.08
C GLU A 170 -7.63 1.02 2.28
N PRO A 171 -8.92 0.85 2.00
CA PRO A 171 -9.39 -0.25 1.16
C PRO A 171 -8.82 -0.15 -0.26
N PHE A 172 -8.40 -1.28 -0.80
CA PHE A 172 -8.08 -1.44 -2.21
C PHE A 172 -8.49 -2.83 -2.69
N ASP A 173 -8.64 -2.96 -3.99
CA ASP A 173 -8.93 -4.22 -4.67
C ASP A 173 -7.66 -4.77 -5.30
N VAL A 174 -7.51 -6.08 -5.28
CA VAL A 174 -6.45 -6.80 -5.99
C VAL A 174 -7.08 -7.53 -7.17
N GLN A 175 -6.51 -7.36 -8.35
CA GLN A 175 -6.95 -8.03 -9.56
C GLN A 175 -5.84 -8.93 -10.10
N PHE A 176 -6.19 -10.15 -10.46
CA PHE A 176 -5.29 -11.10 -11.10
C PHE A 176 -6.05 -11.99 -12.09
N ALA A 177 -5.51 -12.10 -13.32
CA ALA A 177 -6.09 -12.95 -14.37
C ALA A 177 -7.62 -12.77 -14.53
N GLY A 178 -8.08 -11.51 -14.54
CA GLY A 178 -9.48 -11.15 -14.71
C GLY A 178 -10.37 -11.35 -13.50
N THR A 179 -9.83 -11.81 -12.37
CA THR A 179 -10.55 -11.97 -11.10
C THR A 179 -10.17 -10.86 -10.12
N THR A 180 -11.15 -10.28 -9.44
CA THR A 180 -10.97 -9.20 -8.46
C THR A 180 -11.29 -9.69 -7.05
N SER A 181 -10.54 -9.23 -6.06
CA SER A 181 -10.76 -9.45 -4.64
C SER A 181 -10.69 -8.16 -3.85
N GLY A 182 -11.78 -7.80 -3.16
CA GLY A 182 -11.86 -6.67 -2.21
C GLY A 182 -11.57 -7.06 -0.76
N GLN A 183 -10.95 -8.20 -0.51
CA GLN A 183 -10.68 -8.71 0.85
C GLN A 183 -9.86 -7.73 1.71
N TRP A 184 -9.04 -6.89 1.08
CA TRP A 184 -8.20 -5.95 1.81
C TRP A 184 -9.00 -4.98 2.69
N GLY A 185 -10.18 -4.55 2.26
CA GLY A 185 -11.05 -3.71 3.08
C GLY A 185 -11.44 -4.32 4.43
N GLN A 186 -11.53 -5.65 4.52
CA GLN A 186 -11.73 -6.36 5.80
C GLN A 186 -10.44 -6.45 6.61
N SER A 187 -9.31 -6.64 5.93
CA SER A 187 -7.99 -6.68 6.57
C SER A 187 -7.62 -5.33 7.18
N VAL A 188 -7.97 -4.22 6.54
CA VAL A 188 -7.75 -2.86 7.08
C VAL A 188 -8.40 -2.70 8.46
N ARG A 189 -9.65 -3.13 8.64
CA ARG A 189 -10.32 -3.05 9.95
C ARG A 189 -9.58 -3.86 11.02
N ARG A 190 -9.14 -5.08 10.68
CA ARG A 190 -8.38 -5.93 11.61
C ARG A 190 -7.03 -5.30 11.97
N LEU A 191 -6.36 -4.67 11.00
CA LEU A 191 -5.10 -3.98 11.22
C LEU A 191 -5.27 -2.77 12.16
N GLU A 192 -6.32 -1.96 11.95
CA GLU A 192 -6.61 -0.81 12.82
C GLU A 192 -6.96 -1.25 14.25
N ASP A 193 -7.80 -2.28 14.40
CA ASP A 193 -8.16 -2.85 15.69
C ASP A 193 -6.93 -3.41 16.41
N GLU A 194 -6.08 -4.14 15.71
CA GLU A 194 -4.86 -4.70 16.30
C GLU A 194 -3.84 -3.62 16.64
N ARG A 195 -3.70 -2.61 15.78
CA ARG A 195 -2.83 -1.45 16.07
C ARG A 195 -3.21 -0.78 17.39
N ALA A 196 -4.50 -0.54 17.61
CA ALA A 196 -4.99 0.03 18.84
C ALA A 196 -4.64 -0.86 20.07
N ARG A 197 -4.80 -2.18 19.93
CA ARG A 197 -4.46 -3.16 20.98
C ARG A 197 -2.96 -3.22 21.26
N VAL A 198 -2.13 -3.22 20.22
CA VAL A 198 -0.66 -3.23 20.33
C VAL A 198 -0.19 -2.00 21.08
N LEU A 199 -0.67 -0.81 20.71
CA LEU A 199 -0.31 0.43 21.37
C LEU A 199 -0.78 0.48 22.83
N ALA A 200 -1.96 -0.06 23.12
CA ALA A 200 -2.47 -0.13 24.50
C ALA A 200 -1.62 -1.07 25.38
N ARG A 201 -1.26 -2.26 24.89
CA ARG A 201 -0.38 -3.21 25.60
C ARG A 201 1.00 -2.60 25.84
N TRP A 202 1.59 -2.03 24.80
CA TRP A 202 2.91 -1.43 24.93
C TRP A 202 2.94 -0.30 25.98
N ARG A 203 1.89 0.58 26.02
CA ARG A 203 1.79 1.62 27.03
C ARG A 203 1.63 1.07 28.45
N ALA A 204 0.91 -0.04 28.60
CA ALA A 204 0.75 -0.70 29.90
C ALA A 204 2.09 -1.24 30.42
N ASP A 205 2.94 -1.77 29.52
CA ASP A 205 4.26 -2.29 29.88
C ASP A 205 5.33 -1.18 30.00
N ASN A 206 5.09 0.00 29.40
CA ASN A 206 6.05 1.11 29.35
C ASN A 206 5.37 2.46 29.70
N PRO A 207 4.90 2.65 30.95
CA PRO A 207 4.08 3.80 31.31
C PRO A 207 4.79 5.16 31.14
N ASP A 208 6.12 5.17 31.27
CA ASP A 208 6.94 6.39 31.20
C ASP A 208 7.52 6.66 29.80
N SER A 209 7.17 5.86 28.80
CA SER A 209 7.75 5.93 27.46
C SER A 209 6.75 6.42 26.42
N LEU A 210 7.22 7.24 25.47
CA LEU A 210 6.45 7.55 24.26
C LEU A 210 6.60 6.38 23.25
N PRO A 211 5.57 6.09 22.44
CA PRO A 211 5.67 5.08 21.40
C PRO A 211 6.79 5.44 20.41
N PRO A 212 7.51 4.44 19.86
CA PRO A 212 8.56 4.66 18.87
C PRO A 212 8.01 5.34 17.62
N HIS A 213 8.79 6.26 17.08
CA HIS A 213 8.49 6.99 15.84
C HIS A 213 8.98 6.22 14.62
#